data_7eeceb8ca8e14bf4f6e0e5c31110c91a
#
_entry.id   7eeceb8ca8e14bf4f6e0e5c31110c91a
#
_cell.length_a   1.000
_cell.length_b   1.000
_cell.length_c   1.000
_cell.angle_alpha   90.00
_cell.angle_beta   90.00
_cell.angle_gamma   90.00
#
_symmetry.space_group_name_H-M   'P 1'
#
loop_
_entity.id
_entity.type
_entity.pdbx_description
1 polymer ?
#
loop_
_entity_poly.entity_id
_entity_poly.type
_entity_poly.pdbx_seq_one_letter_code
_entity_poly.pdbx_strand_id
1 'polypeptide(L)'
;MVDTTDSAPTPQPAAFFDLDRTIIPGSSMSDFGFAAWRAGIIDPLAVWPDLVKGAIFNWIGESDSVADRTLPRIMSTLAGHSREELLELRGPLVDSMLEQARPETLRLLELHRRMGRDCYIVSASAIELVEEVANVLGFTGAIATEAEVVDGVYT
;
A
#
# COMPACT_ATOMS: atom_id res chain seq x y z
N MET A 1 -39.24 34.58 -0.74
CA MET A 1 -38.97 33.72 -1.89
C MET A 1 -37.48 33.40 -1.82
N VAL A 2 -37.12 32.33 -1.14
CA VAL A 2 -35.71 31.92 -0.92
C VAL A 2 -35.43 30.83 -1.94
N ASP A 3 -34.67 31.21 -2.96
CA ASP A 3 -34.23 30.30 -4.01
C ASP A 3 -32.99 29.53 -3.48
N THR A 4 -33.21 28.40 -2.83
CA THR A 4 -32.18 27.46 -2.45
C THR A 4 -32.01 26.45 -3.57
N THR A 5 -31.31 26.85 -4.63
CA THR A 5 -30.68 25.89 -5.55
C THR A 5 -29.50 25.24 -4.85
N ASP A 6 -29.82 24.22 -4.05
CA ASP A 6 -28.86 23.25 -3.56
C ASP A 6 -28.42 22.40 -4.77
N SER A 7 -27.45 22.90 -5.52
CA SER A 7 -26.83 22.15 -6.60
C SER A 7 -25.96 21.09 -5.96
N ALA A 8 -26.42 19.84 -6.00
CA ALA A 8 -25.59 18.70 -5.64
C ALA A 8 -24.22 18.81 -6.34
N PRO A 9 -23.11 18.57 -5.63
CA PRO A 9 -21.78 18.68 -6.23
C PRO A 9 -21.71 17.75 -7.45
N THR A 10 -21.30 18.30 -8.59
CA THR A 10 -21.10 17.50 -9.80
C THR A 10 -20.05 16.43 -9.49
N PRO A 11 -20.32 15.15 -9.73
CA PRO A 11 -19.35 14.09 -9.46
C PRO A 11 -18.06 14.36 -10.23
N GLN A 12 -16.94 14.51 -9.52
CA GLN A 12 -15.63 14.67 -10.13
C GLN A 12 -15.12 13.31 -10.60
N PRO A 13 -14.69 13.18 -11.85
CA PRO A 13 -14.16 11.88 -12.33
C PRO A 13 -12.84 11.57 -11.64
N ALA A 14 -12.67 10.30 -11.24
CA ALA A 14 -11.48 9.82 -10.58
C ALA A 14 -10.77 8.73 -11.39
N ALA A 15 -9.47 8.59 -11.19
CA ALA A 15 -8.64 7.51 -11.71
C ALA A 15 -8.06 6.72 -10.54
N PHE A 16 -8.12 5.40 -10.63
CA PHE A 16 -7.61 4.50 -9.61
C PHE A 16 -6.42 3.72 -10.17
N PHE A 17 -5.36 3.63 -9.38
CA PHE A 17 -4.12 2.97 -9.71
C PHE A 17 -3.81 1.91 -8.65
N ASP A 18 -3.46 0.73 -9.09
CA ASP A 18 -2.88 -0.28 -8.22
C ASP A 18 -1.39 -0.01 -8.00
N LEU A 19 -0.86 -0.41 -6.83
CA LEU A 19 0.53 -0.20 -6.48
C LEU A 19 1.44 -1.30 -7.02
N ASP A 20 1.21 -2.54 -6.56
CA ASP A 20 2.09 -3.69 -6.81
C ASP A 20 2.01 -4.15 -8.26
N ARG A 21 3.15 -4.29 -8.92
CA ARG A 21 3.27 -4.65 -10.35
C ARG A 21 2.61 -3.65 -11.33
N THR A 22 2.06 -2.55 -10.81
CA THR A 22 1.44 -1.48 -11.59
C THR A 22 2.24 -0.18 -11.51
N ILE A 23 2.33 0.47 -10.36
CA ILE A 23 3.20 1.64 -10.15
C ILE A 23 4.64 1.17 -9.98
N ILE A 24 4.87 0.18 -9.12
CA ILE A 24 6.17 -0.46 -8.92
C ILE A 24 6.22 -1.84 -9.60
N PRO A 25 7.40 -2.30 -10.06
CA PRO A 25 7.53 -3.61 -10.71
C PRO A 25 7.42 -4.79 -9.74
N GLY A 26 7.70 -4.56 -8.46
CA GLY A 26 7.76 -5.54 -7.38
C GLY A 26 6.50 -5.65 -6.56
N SER A 27 6.68 -6.15 -5.33
CA SER A 27 5.65 -6.24 -4.30
C SER A 27 6.07 -5.44 -3.07
N SER A 28 5.30 -4.40 -2.75
CA SER A 28 5.50 -3.54 -1.59
C SER A 28 5.50 -4.31 -0.27
N MET A 29 4.70 -5.37 -0.17
CA MET A 29 4.67 -6.26 0.99
C MET A 29 6.00 -7.01 1.19
N SER A 30 6.63 -7.47 0.09
CA SER A 30 7.92 -8.14 0.16
C SER A 30 9.04 -7.19 0.57
N ASP A 31 9.03 -5.98 0.03
CA ASP A 31 10.03 -4.96 0.32
C ASP A 31 9.89 -4.47 1.77
N PHE A 32 8.65 -4.27 2.24
CA PHE A 32 8.35 -3.93 3.62
C PHE A 32 8.78 -5.05 4.59
N GLY A 33 8.44 -6.30 4.29
CA GLY A 33 8.84 -7.44 5.09
C GLY A 33 10.36 -7.57 5.22
N PHE A 34 11.10 -7.32 4.13
CA PHE A 34 12.57 -7.31 4.15
C PHE A 34 13.14 -6.15 4.98
N ALA A 35 12.57 -4.96 4.88
CA ALA A 35 12.98 -3.81 5.68
C ALA A 35 12.70 -4.04 7.17
N ALA A 36 11.53 -4.55 7.54
CA ALA A 36 11.14 -4.86 8.91
C ALA A 36 12.02 -5.97 9.52
N TRP A 37 12.40 -6.97 8.71
CA TRP A 37 13.37 -7.97 9.13
C TRP A 37 14.74 -7.33 9.41
N ARG A 38 15.27 -6.52 8.53
CA ARG A 38 16.57 -5.84 8.74
C ARG A 38 16.57 -4.94 9.96
N ALA A 39 15.44 -4.34 10.30
CA ALA A 39 15.24 -3.53 11.49
C ALA A 39 15.06 -4.37 12.78
N GLY A 40 14.95 -5.71 12.66
CA GLY A 40 14.74 -6.60 13.80
C GLY A 40 13.31 -6.59 14.36
N ILE A 41 12.35 -6.00 13.63
CA ILE A 41 10.93 -5.93 14.00
C ILE A 41 10.26 -7.28 13.75
N ILE A 42 10.63 -7.97 12.66
CA ILE A 42 10.07 -9.28 12.28
C ILE A 42 11.13 -10.35 12.38
N ASP A 43 10.83 -11.45 13.08
CA ASP A 43 11.68 -12.65 13.06
C ASP A 43 11.49 -13.39 11.72
N PRO A 44 12.53 -13.53 10.89
CA PRO A 44 12.43 -14.22 9.62
C PRO A 44 12.03 -15.69 9.77
N LEU A 45 12.40 -16.35 10.87
CA LEU A 45 12.06 -17.75 11.11
C LEU A 45 10.57 -17.96 11.36
N ALA A 46 9.87 -16.94 11.89
CA ALA A 46 8.43 -16.97 12.09
C ALA A 46 7.64 -16.82 10.79
N VAL A 47 8.17 -16.05 9.82
CA VAL A 47 7.47 -15.68 8.57
C VAL A 47 7.94 -16.51 7.36
N TRP A 48 9.15 -17.08 7.43
CA TRP A 48 9.79 -17.82 6.33
C TRP A 48 8.93 -18.94 5.71
N PRO A 49 8.23 -19.80 6.49
CA PRO A 49 7.41 -20.86 5.91
C PRO A 49 6.26 -20.34 5.05
N ASP A 50 5.71 -19.18 5.39
CA ASP A 50 4.57 -18.59 4.70
C ASP A 50 5.04 -17.78 3.49
N LEU A 51 6.20 -17.13 3.55
CA LEU A 51 6.83 -16.47 2.40
C LEU A 51 7.22 -17.48 1.31
N VAL A 52 7.79 -18.63 1.70
CA VAL A 52 8.13 -19.70 0.75
C VAL A 52 6.88 -20.30 0.13
N LYS A 53 5.84 -20.55 0.90
CA LYS A 53 4.55 -21.02 0.37
C LYS A 53 3.93 -19.98 -0.57
N GLY A 54 3.89 -18.71 -0.17
CA GLY A 54 3.38 -17.62 -1.01
C GLY A 54 4.14 -17.47 -2.32
N ALA A 55 5.47 -17.60 -2.32
CA ALA A 55 6.29 -17.55 -3.52
C ALA A 55 5.99 -18.73 -4.47
N ILE A 56 5.82 -19.95 -3.95
CA ILE A 56 5.47 -21.14 -4.73
C ILE A 56 4.07 -21.01 -5.33
N PHE A 57 3.09 -20.54 -4.55
CA PHE A 57 1.72 -20.32 -5.03
C PHE A 57 1.60 -19.20 -6.06
N ASN A 58 2.37 -18.12 -5.91
CA ASN A 58 2.43 -17.05 -6.90
C ASN A 58 2.93 -17.52 -8.28
N TRP A 59 3.68 -18.63 -8.29
CA TRP A 59 4.17 -19.27 -9.50
C TRP A 59 3.14 -20.20 -10.16
N ILE A 60 2.16 -20.71 -9.39
CA ILE A 60 1.15 -21.69 -9.83
C ILE A 60 -0.22 -21.04 -10.17
N GLY A 61 -0.43 -19.76 -9.82
CA GLY A 61 -1.56 -18.97 -10.35
C GLY A 61 -2.91 -19.10 -9.64
N GLU A 62 -2.98 -19.60 -8.41
CA GLU A 62 -4.21 -19.57 -7.59
C GLU A 62 -4.09 -18.52 -6.48
N SER A 63 -4.63 -17.31 -6.72
CA SER A 63 -4.28 -16.11 -5.92
C SER A 63 -5.21 -15.77 -4.74
N ASP A 64 -6.50 -16.07 -4.78
CA ASP A 64 -7.46 -15.48 -3.83
C ASP A 64 -7.47 -16.14 -2.44
N SER A 65 -7.25 -17.45 -2.36
CA SER A 65 -7.29 -18.17 -1.07
C SER A 65 -6.02 -18.05 -0.22
N VAL A 66 -4.90 -17.62 -0.81
CA VAL A 66 -3.62 -17.47 -0.12
C VAL A 66 -3.52 -16.10 0.55
N ALA A 67 -3.99 -15.05 -0.11
CA ALA A 67 -4.02 -13.71 0.47
C ALA A 67 -4.84 -13.67 1.76
N ASP A 68 -6.03 -14.28 1.76
CA ASP A 68 -6.92 -14.35 2.93
C ASP A 68 -6.32 -15.09 4.14
N ARG A 69 -5.40 -16.02 3.91
CA ARG A 69 -4.76 -16.80 5.00
C ARG A 69 -3.42 -16.22 5.45
N THR A 70 -2.74 -15.52 4.56
CA THR A 70 -1.40 -14.99 4.83
C THR A 70 -1.47 -13.63 5.50
N LEU A 71 -2.44 -12.79 5.12
CA LEU A 71 -2.62 -11.45 5.68
C LEU A 71 -2.84 -11.45 7.21
N PRO A 72 -3.74 -12.28 7.80
CA PRO A 72 -3.90 -12.33 9.26
C PRO A 72 -2.63 -12.75 9.98
N ARG A 73 -1.80 -13.60 9.37
CA ARG A 73 -0.53 -14.02 9.97
C ARG A 73 0.53 -12.94 9.92
N ILE A 74 0.64 -12.22 8.82
CA ILE A 74 1.53 -11.05 8.71
C ILE A 74 1.09 -10.00 9.72
N MET A 75 -0.20 -9.72 9.83
CA MET A 75 -0.74 -8.79 10.82
C MET A 75 -0.42 -9.24 12.26
N SER A 76 -0.52 -10.55 12.56
CA SER A 76 -0.16 -11.07 13.90
C SER A 76 1.32 -10.93 14.23
N THR A 77 2.22 -10.79 13.25
CA THR A 77 3.65 -10.52 13.53
C THR A 77 3.90 -9.05 13.88
N LEU A 78 3.00 -8.17 13.51
CA LEU A 78 3.06 -6.75 13.87
C LEU A 78 2.46 -6.48 15.24
N ALA A 79 1.62 -7.40 15.76
CA ALA A 79 1.00 -7.24 17.06
C ALA A 79 2.05 -7.04 18.17
N GLY A 80 1.84 -6.00 18.99
CA GLY A 80 2.78 -5.61 20.04
C GLY A 80 3.89 -4.65 19.61
N HIS A 81 4.07 -4.39 18.30
CA HIS A 81 5.02 -3.39 17.83
C HIS A 81 4.39 -1.99 17.76
N SER A 82 5.20 -0.97 18.01
CA SER A 82 4.80 0.43 17.89
C SER A 82 4.57 0.80 16.42
N ARG A 83 3.48 1.52 16.16
CA ARG A 83 3.22 2.10 14.85
C ARG A 83 4.33 3.06 14.43
N GLU A 84 4.91 3.78 15.38
CA GLU A 84 5.99 4.73 15.12
C GLU A 84 7.25 4.04 14.58
N GLU A 85 7.63 2.88 15.14
CA GLU A 85 8.75 2.08 14.64
C GLU A 85 8.57 1.66 13.17
N LEU A 86 7.34 1.30 12.78
CA LEU A 86 7.04 0.97 11.39
C LEU A 86 7.06 2.21 10.48
N LEU A 87 6.59 3.34 10.99
CA LEU A 87 6.60 4.61 10.25
C LEU A 87 8.03 5.09 9.93
N GLU A 88 9.00 4.81 10.82
CA GLU A 88 10.41 5.15 10.58
C GLU A 88 11.01 4.39 9.37
N LEU A 89 10.51 3.19 9.07
CA LEU A 89 10.97 2.40 7.94
C LEU A 89 10.45 2.89 6.59
N ARG A 90 9.32 3.62 6.57
CA ARG A 90 8.62 3.93 5.33
C ARG A 90 9.40 4.83 4.38
N GLY A 91 10.09 5.85 4.89
CA GLY A 91 10.80 6.83 4.06
C GLY A 91 11.84 6.17 3.13
N PRO A 92 12.88 5.51 3.67
CA PRO A 92 13.88 4.84 2.85
C PRO A 92 13.30 3.75 1.94
N LEU A 93 12.20 3.09 2.38
CA LEU A 93 11.54 2.07 1.60
C LEU A 93 10.80 2.67 0.40
N VAL A 94 10.05 3.75 0.61
CA VAL A 94 9.36 4.48 -0.46
C VAL A 94 10.35 5.03 -1.46
N ASP A 95 11.45 5.62 -1.03
CA ASP A 95 12.51 6.12 -1.92
C ASP A 95 13.02 5.00 -2.86
N SER A 96 13.31 3.82 -2.30
CA SER A 96 13.76 2.66 -3.08
C SER A 96 12.69 2.14 -4.05
N MET A 97 11.42 2.18 -3.66
CA MET A 97 10.29 1.80 -4.53
C MET A 97 10.12 2.79 -5.69
N LEU A 98 10.25 4.08 -5.41
CA LEU A 98 10.06 5.13 -6.40
C LEU A 98 11.19 5.19 -7.44
N GLU A 99 12.42 4.81 -7.07
CA GLU A 99 13.51 4.62 -8.02
C GLU A 99 13.18 3.58 -9.10
N GLN A 100 12.33 2.62 -8.78
CA GLN A 100 11.89 1.54 -9.64
C GLN A 100 10.51 1.78 -10.28
N ALA A 101 9.86 2.93 -9.97
CA ALA A 101 8.52 3.22 -10.48
C ALA A 101 8.46 3.19 -12.01
N ARG A 102 7.39 2.60 -12.54
CA ARG A 102 7.20 2.44 -13.99
C ARG A 102 6.92 3.79 -14.66
N PRO A 103 7.77 4.22 -15.60
CA PRO A 103 7.60 5.52 -16.27
C PRO A 103 6.25 5.64 -16.99
N GLU A 104 5.71 4.54 -17.50
CA GLU A 104 4.42 4.49 -18.19
C GLU A 104 3.28 4.86 -17.26
N THR A 105 3.29 4.32 -16.04
CA THR A 105 2.27 4.59 -15.03
C THR A 105 2.35 6.04 -14.53
N LEU A 106 3.57 6.57 -14.36
CA LEU A 106 3.77 7.97 -13.98
C LEU A 106 3.29 8.94 -15.08
N ARG A 107 3.50 8.61 -16.37
CA ARG A 107 2.94 9.39 -17.48
C ARG A 107 1.41 9.35 -17.50
N LEU A 108 0.81 8.20 -17.17
CA LEU A 108 -0.63 8.05 -17.10
C LEU A 108 -1.21 8.87 -15.94
N LEU A 109 -0.56 8.86 -14.77
CA LEU A 109 -0.91 9.70 -13.64
C LEU A 109 -0.93 11.18 -14.04
N GLU A 110 0.14 11.65 -14.68
CA GLU A 110 0.25 13.04 -15.12
C GLU A 110 -0.85 13.40 -16.15
N LEU A 111 -1.19 12.49 -17.06
CA LEU A 111 -2.28 12.68 -18.00
C LEU A 111 -3.62 12.88 -17.27
N HIS A 112 -3.94 12.02 -16.30
CA HIS A 112 -5.18 12.13 -15.53
C HIS A 112 -5.25 13.44 -14.74
N ARG A 113 -4.13 13.85 -14.11
CA ARG A 113 -4.03 15.13 -13.39
C ARG A 113 -4.27 16.33 -14.29
N ARG A 114 -3.68 16.34 -15.49
CA ARG A 114 -3.93 17.42 -16.49
C ARG A 114 -5.37 17.46 -16.97
N MET A 115 -6.08 16.35 -16.91
CA MET A 115 -7.53 16.29 -17.22
C MET A 115 -8.40 16.71 -16.03
N GLY A 116 -7.82 17.16 -14.92
CA GLY A 116 -8.55 17.58 -13.71
C GLY A 116 -9.22 16.41 -12.97
N ARG A 117 -8.69 15.19 -13.08
CA ARG A 117 -9.21 14.01 -12.38
C ARG A 117 -8.49 13.82 -11.05
N ASP A 118 -9.25 13.44 -10.03
CA ASP A 118 -8.66 12.93 -8.81
C ASP A 118 -8.02 11.58 -9.07
N CYS A 119 -6.83 11.37 -8.48
CA CYS A 119 -6.08 10.14 -8.67
C CYS A 119 -5.83 9.48 -7.32
N TYR A 120 -6.21 8.21 -7.18
CA TYR A 120 -6.07 7.44 -5.95
C TYR A 120 -5.25 6.19 -6.20
N ILE A 121 -4.45 5.81 -5.20
CA ILE A 121 -3.85 4.45 -5.17
C ILE A 121 -4.82 3.53 -4.42
N VAL A 122 -5.05 2.34 -4.96
CA VAL A 122 -5.81 1.26 -4.29
C VAL A 122 -4.91 0.05 -4.19
N SER A 123 -4.62 -0.42 -2.97
CA SER A 123 -3.70 -1.53 -2.74
C SER A 123 -4.10 -2.37 -1.54
N ALA A 124 -3.72 -3.65 -1.54
CA ALA A 124 -3.82 -4.52 -0.38
C ALA A 124 -2.67 -4.33 0.64
N SER A 125 -1.72 -3.47 0.34
CA SER A 125 -0.58 -3.15 1.22
C SER A 125 -0.99 -2.27 2.40
N ALA A 126 -0.09 -2.13 3.40
CA ALA A 126 -0.35 -1.30 4.57
C ALA A 126 -0.58 0.16 4.21
N ILE A 127 -1.61 0.76 4.81
CA ILE A 127 -2.03 2.15 4.51
C ILE A 127 -0.89 3.14 4.74
N GLU A 128 -0.08 2.95 5.77
CA GLU A 128 1.03 3.82 6.11
C GLU A 128 2.06 3.94 4.98
N LEU A 129 2.29 2.85 4.26
CA LEU A 129 3.20 2.81 3.11
C LEU A 129 2.55 3.43 1.87
N VAL A 130 1.29 3.06 1.60
CA VAL A 130 0.58 3.49 0.39
C VAL A 130 0.30 4.99 0.43
N GLU A 131 -0.03 5.55 1.59
CA GLU A 131 -0.19 7.00 1.78
C GLU A 131 1.10 7.76 1.50
N GLU A 132 2.25 7.25 1.95
CA GLU A 132 3.54 7.90 1.70
C GLU A 132 3.87 7.90 0.20
N VAL A 133 3.67 6.77 -0.50
CA VAL A 133 3.81 6.70 -1.96
C VAL A 133 2.86 7.69 -2.64
N ALA A 134 1.61 7.75 -2.19
CA ALA A 134 0.61 8.66 -2.74
C ALA A 134 1.02 10.12 -2.55
N ASN A 135 1.51 10.48 -1.37
CA ASN A 135 1.97 11.83 -1.06
C ASN A 135 3.15 12.23 -1.94
N VAL A 136 4.18 11.38 -2.03
CA VAL A 136 5.41 11.70 -2.80
C VAL A 136 5.10 11.80 -4.30
N LEU A 137 4.26 10.93 -4.85
CA LEU A 137 3.88 10.97 -6.26
C LEU A 137 2.79 12.01 -6.57
N GLY A 138 2.18 12.62 -5.54
CA GLY A 138 1.14 13.64 -5.68
C GLY A 138 -0.21 13.08 -6.12
N PHE A 139 -0.58 11.90 -5.64
CA PHE A 139 -1.95 11.39 -5.73
C PHE A 139 -2.88 12.20 -4.81
N THR A 140 -4.18 12.14 -5.09
CA THR A 140 -5.21 12.78 -4.24
C THR A 140 -5.35 12.06 -2.90
N GLY A 141 -5.07 10.75 -2.88
CA GLY A 141 -5.12 9.93 -1.68
C GLY A 141 -4.86 8.45 -1.94
N ALA A 142 -5.03 7.64 -0.90
CA ALA A 142 -4.83 6.21 -0.91
C ALA A 142 -6.03 5.47 -0.29
N ILE A 143 -6.29 4.26 -0.77
CA ILE A 143 -7.22 3.29 -0.19
C ILE A 143 -6.41 2.00 -0.05
N ALA A 144 -6.17 1.56 1.19
CA ALA A 144 -5.29 0.44 1.45
C ALA A 144 -5.71 -0.33 2.72
N THR A 145 -4.95 -1.36 3.09
CA THR A 145 -5.24 -2.15 4.29
C THR A 145 -4.84 -1.38 5.54
N GLU A 146 -5.78 -1.18 6.44
CA GLU A 146 -5.55 -0.60 7.77
C GLU A 146 -5.48 -1.70 8.81
N ALA A 147 -4.42 -1.70 9.63
CA ALA A 147 -4.33 -2.54 10.81
C ALA A 147 -4.90 -1.79 12.03
N GLU A 148 -5.49 -2.53 12.96
CA GLU A 148 -5.96 -1.94 14.21
C GLU A 148 -4.78 -1.47 15.07
N VAL A 149 -4.88 -0.23 15.57
CA VAL A 149 -3.88 0.37 16.44
C VAL A 149 -4.57 0.90 17.70
N VAL A 150 -4.13 0.43 18.86
CA VAL A 150 -4.60 0.89 20.17
C VAL A 150 -3.42 1.46 20.95
N ASP A 151 -3.56 2.69 21.44
CA ASP A 151 -2.50 3.42 22.17
C ASP A 151 -1.14 3.44 21.43
N GLY A 152 -1.16 3.51 20.09
CA GLY A 152 0.04 3.56 19.25
C GLY A 152 0.70 2.19 18.98
N VAL A 153 0.07 1.09 19.37
CA VAL A 153 0.56 -0.28 19.21
C VAL A 153 -0.41 -1.09 18.34
N TYR A 154 0.12 -1.88 17.43
CA TYR A 154 -0.67 -2.80 16.60
C TYR A 154 -1.24 -3.94 17.46
N THR A 155 -2.53 -4.31 17.23
CA THR A 155 -3.24 -5.33 17.99
C THR A 155 -3.53 -6.59 17.19
#